data_f3f5df6245f97f7ad4567e1f162c2efe
#
_entry.id   f3f5df6245f97f7ad4567e1f162c2efe
#
_cell.length_a   1.000
_cell.length_b   1.000
_cell.length_c   1.000
_cell.angle_alpha   90.00
_cell.angle_beta   90.00
_cell.angle_gamma   90.00
#
_symmetry.space_group_name_H-M   'P 1'
#
loop_
_entity.id
_entity.type
_entity.pdbx_description
1 polymer ?
#
loop_
_entity_poly.entity_id
_entity_poly.type
_entity_poly.pdbx_seq_one_letter_code
_entity_poly.pdbx_strand_id
1 'polypeptide(L)'
;MATGLQVAITVELDIDADASVNPVTYLMEREAEVVRVQALATVSAAAPGSGAYVQKAPSAGPTAIVSGVVVMDTAGGLEDAPELNPAQAARSLAAGDTIQVFALAADVRGRVVVTLLAPVI
;
A
#
# COMPACT_ATOMS: atom_id res chain seq x y z
N MET A 1 -20.87 1.70 10.17
CA MET A 1 -20.80 1.89 8.71
C MET A 1 -21.05 3.35 8.37
N ALA A 2 -20.26 3.91 7.51
CA ALA A 2 -20.47 5.28 7.07
C ALA A 2 -21.70 5.38 6.19
N THR A 3 -22.59 6.32 6.49
CA THR A 3 -23.80 6.57 5.73
C THR A 3 -23.72 7.88 4.93
N GLY A 4 -22.64 8.63 5.09
CA GLY A 4 -22.42 9.88 4.38
C GLY A 4 -21.69 9.68 3.05
N LEU A 5 -21.44 10.78 2.39
CA LEU A 5 -20.65 10.82 1.19
C LEU A 5 -19.20 10.50 1.50
N GLN A 6 -18.55 9.83 0.56
CA GLN A 6 -17.13 9.52 0.65
C GLN A 6 -16.40 10.07 -0.57
N VAL A 7 -15.14 10.38 -0.39
CA VAL A 7 -14.26 10.84 -1.46
C VAL A 7 -13.12 9.84 -1.63
N ALA A 8 -12.75 9.58 -2.87
CA ALA A 8 -11.60 8.73 -3.17
C ALA A 8 -10.33 9.56 -3.03
N ILE A 9 -9.35 8.98 -2.35
CA ILE A 9 -8.03 9.56 -2.18
C ILE A 9 -7.02 8.59 -2.77
N THR A 10 -6.08 9.11 -3.56
CA THR A 10 -5.01 8.31 -4.11
C THR A 10 -3.69 8.73 -3.49
N VAL A 11 -2.97 7.75 -2.94
CA VAL A 11 -1.64 7.94 -2.39
C VAL A 11 -0.66 7.16 -3.26
N GLU A 12 0.34 7.86 -3.80
CA GLU A 12 1.37 7.26 -4.65
C GLU A 12 2.68 7.23 -3.88
N LEU A 13 3.27 6.04 -3.78
CA LEU A 13 4.50 5.81 -3.03
C LEU A 13 5.55 5.22 -3.98
N ASP A 14 6.65 5.95 -4.19
CA ASP A 14 7.73 5.52 -5.08
C ASP A 14 8.74 4.67 -4.33
N ILE A 15 9.03 3.49 -4.88
CA ILE A 15 10.13 2.65 -4.40
C ILE A 15 11.34 2.97 -5.28
N ASP A 16 12.24 3.79 -4.75
CA ASP A 16 13.45 4.23 -5.45
C ASP A 16 14.74 3.78 -4.75
N ALA A 17 14.59 3.00 -3.70
CA ALA A 17 15.68 2.44 -2.91
C ALA A 17 15.27 1.07 -2.37
N ASP A 18 16.11 0.46 -1.55
CA ASP A 18 15.83 -0.86 -0.98
C ASP A 18 14.70 -0.79 0.08
N ALA A 19 13.48 -1.06 -0.35
CA ALA A 19 12.31 -1.09 0.53
C ALA A 19 12.13 -2.43 1.24
N SER A 20 13.04 -3.39 1.05
CA SER A 20 13.04 -4.63 1.83
C SER A 20 13.59 -4.41 3.24
N VAL A 21 14.37 -3.36 3.42
CA VAL A 21 14.97 -2.99 4.71
C VAL A 21 14.30 -1.75 5.28
N ASN A 22 14.14 -0.72 4.45
CA ASN A 22 13.52 0.55 4.86
C ASN A 22 12.25 0.77 4.05
N PRO A 23 11.07 0.56 4.65
CA PRO A 23 9.82 0.74 3.93
C PRO A 23 9.61 2.18 3.49
N VAL A 24 8.88 2.35 2.39
CA VAL A 24 8.37 3.66 1.99
C VAL A 24 7.13 3.94 2.82
N THR A 25 7.06 5.11 3.44
CA THR A 25 5.99 5.41 4.39
C THR A 25 5.20 6.65 3.99
N TYR A 26 3.92 6.67 4.38
CA TYR A 26 3.05 7.81 4.21
C TYR A 26 2.22 8.01 5.48
N LEU A 27 2.30 9.20 6.05
CA LEU A 27 1.54 9.54 7.26
C LEU A 27 0.13 9.96 6.89
N MET A 28 -0.87 9.28 7.47
CA MET A 28 -2.27 9.63 7.24
C MET A 28 -2.64 10.89 8.02
N GLU A 29 -3.22 11.86 7.33
CA GLU A 29 -3.68 13.11 7.94
C GLU A 29 -5.15 13.06 8.32
N ARG A 30 -5.88 12.05 7.83
CA ARG A 30 -7.31 11.86 8.10
C ARG A 30 -7.64 10.38 8.05
N GLU A 31 -8.77 10.01 8.62
CA GLU A 31 -9.22 8.63 8.54
C GLU A 31 -9.64 8.26 7.12
N ALA A 32 -9.34 7.05 6.71
CA ALA A 32 -9.75 6.51 5.42
C ALA A 32 -9.63 5.00 5.42
N GLU A 33 -10.29 4.34 4.48
CA GLU A 33 -10.23 2.90 4.32
C GLU A 33 -9.60 2.56 2.97
N VAL A 34 -8.63 1.66 2.97
CA VAL A 34 -7.99 1.17 1.74
C VAL A 34 -8.98 0.28 0.98
N VAL A 35 -9.21 0.61 -0.28
CA VAL A 35 -10.11 -0.16 -1.15
C VAL A 35 -9.41 -0.78 -2.35
N ARG A 36 -8.19 -0.32 -2.67
CA ARG A 36 -7.43 -0.86 -3.79
C ARG A 36 -5.94 -0.61 -3.58
N VAL A 37 -5.12 -1.57 -3.99
CA VAL A 37 -3.67 -1.42 -4.03
C VAL A 37 -3.20 -1.90 -5.39
N GLN A 38 -2.43 -1.06 -6.08
CA GLN A 38 -1.87 -1.36 -7.39
C GLN A 38 -0.39 -1.03 -7.37
N ALA A 39 0.35 -1.62 -8.28
CA ALA A 39 1.76 -1.30 -8.42
C ALA A 39 2.19 -1.33 -9.88
N LEU A 40 3.15 -0.50 -10.21
CA LEU A 40 3.79 -0.43 -11.52
C LEU A 40 5.29 -0.57 -11.31
N ALA A 41 5.87 -1.65 -11.81
CA ALA A 41 7.31 -1.84 -11.76
C ALA A 41 7.97 -0.98 -12.85
N THR A 42 8.99 -0.23 -12.49
CA THR A 42 9.79 0.56 -13.43
C THR A 42 11.03 -0.19 -13.91
N VAL A 43 11.42 -1.21 -13.16
CA VAL A 43 12.55 -2.10 -13.48
C VAL A 43 12.11 -3.52 -13.21
N SER A 44 12.51 -4.46 -14.07
CA SER A 44 12.22 -5.86 -13.82
C SER A 44 13.12 -6.37 -12.69
N ALA A 45 12.51 -6.95 -11.65
CA ALA A 45 13.25 -7.56 -10.56
C ALA A 45 13.82 -8.90 -11.01
N ALA A 46 14.97 -9.29 -10.47
CA ALA A 46 15.65 -10.51 -10.87
C ALA A 46 14.91 -11.79 -10.49
N ALA A 47 14.25 -11.78 -9.32
CA ALA A 47 13.55 -12.96 -8.82
C ALA A 47 12.10 -12.98 -9.30
N PRO A 48 11.64 -14.08 -9.95
CA PRO A 48 10.23 -14.22 -10.33
C PRO A 48 9.31 -14.12 -9.12
N GLY A 49 8.19 -13.44 -9.28
CA GLY A 49 7.21 -13.26 -8.20
C GLY A 49 7.58 -12.20 -7.17
N SER A 50 8.71 -11.53 -7.33
CA SER A 50 9.11 -10.45 -6.43
C SER A 50 8.18 -9.25 -6.57
N GLY A 51 7.98 -8.52 -5.50
CA GLY A 51 7.08 -7.38 -5.50
C GLY A 51 7.05 -6.68 -4.17
N ALA A 52 5.92 -6.05 -3.90
CA ALA A 52 5.74 -5.26 -2.69
C ALA A 52 4.37 -5.53 -2.07
N TYR A 53 4.27 -5.29 -0.78
CA TYR A 53 3.00 -5.37 -0.06
C TYR A 53 2.81 -4.13 0.80
N VAL A 54 1.55 -3.86 1.16
CA VAL A 54 1.18 -2.71 1.97
C VAL A 54 0.83 -3.17 3.38
N GLN A 55 1.34 -2.45 4.35
CA GLN A 55 1.12 -2.70 5.76
C GLN A 55 0.66 -1.41 6.43
N LYS A 56 -0.17 -1.55 7.44
CA LYS A 56 -0.58 -0.44 8.30
C LYS A 56 0.27 -0.45 9.56
N ALA A 57 0.85 0.69 9.90
CA ALA A 57 1.50 0.91 11.19
C ALA A 57 0.68 1.94 11.96
N PRO A 58 -0.16 1.52 12.91
CA PRO A 58 -0.96 2.47 13.68
C PRO A 58 -0.08 3.30 14.60
N SER A 59 -0.56 4.48 14.99
CA SER A 59 0.15 5.34 15.92
C SER A 59 0.34 4.68 17.28
N ALA A 60 -0.50 3.71 17.61
CA ALA A 60 -0.38 2.88 18.81
C ALA A 60 -0.88 1.48 18.48
N GLY A 61 -0.13 0.47 18.86
CA GLY A 61 -0.50 -0.92 18.66
C GLY A 61 0.29 -1.61 17.55
N PRO A 62 -0.01 -2.89 17.28
CA PRO A 62 0.75 -3.69 16.32
C PRO A 62 0.43 -3.32 14.88
N THR A 63 1.37 -3.62 14.00
CA THR A 63 1.17 -3.49 12.55
C THR A 63 0.20 -4.54 12.03
N ALA A 64 -0.42 -4.25 10.88
CA ALA A 64 -1.32 -5.18 10.22
C ALA A 64 -1.09 -5.15 8.71
N ILE A 65 -1.16 -6.31 8.07
CA ILE A 65 -1.04 -6.40 6.62
C ILE A 65 -2.32 -5.88 5.99
N VAL A 66 -2.19 -4.97 5.04
CA VAL A 66 -3.32 -4.39 4.29
C VAL A 66 -3.55 -5.14 3.00
N SER A 67 -2.49 -5.48 2.28
CA SER A 67 -2.59 -6.19 1.01
C SER A 67 -1.61 -7.35 0.93
N GLY A 68 -1.96 -8.36 0.12
CA GLY A 68 -0.98 -9.33 -0.34
C GLY A 68 0.04 -8.70 -1.28
N VAL A 69 1.02 -9.49 -1.68
CA VAL A 69 2.09 -9.02 -2.56
C VAL A 69 1.54 -8.68 -3.94
N VAL A 70 1.83 -7.46 -4.41
CA VAL A 70 1.64 -7.09 -5.81
C VAL A 70 2.93 -7.44 -6.54
N VAL A 71 2.82 -8.26 -7.59
CA VAL A 71 3.99 -8.70 -8.33
C VAL A 71 4.57 -7.54 -9.13
N MET A 72 5.87 -7.33 -8.98
CA MET A 72 6.61 -6.24 -9.65
C MET A 72 7.88 -6.78 -10.29
N ASP A 73 7.84 -7.99 -10.82
CA ASP A 73 9.02 -8.64 -11.39
C ASP A 73 9.24 -8.30 -12.87
N THR A 74 8.26 -7.68 -13.51
CA THR A 74 8.34 -7.28 -14.92
C THR A 74 7.97 -5.82 -15.06
N ALA A 75 8.88 -5.03 -15.63
CA ALA A 75 8.64 -3.61 -15.84
C ALA A 75 7.49 -3.35 -16.80
N GLY A 76 6.71 -2.33 -16.53
CA GLY A 76 5.74 -1.74 -17.44
C GLY A 76 4.28 -1.97 -17.12
N GLY A 77 3.87 -3.11 -16.65
CA GLY A 77 2.45 -3.38 -16.42
C GLY A 77 1.93 -2.86 -15.08
N LEU A 78 0.73 -2.30 -15.06
CA LEU A 78 0.06 -1.97 -13.82
C LEU A 78 -0.63 -3.23 -13.29
N GLU A 79 -0.28 -3.64 -12.08
CA GLU A 79 -0.80 -4.84 -11.45
C GLU A 79 -1.63 -4.49 -10.22
N ASP A 80 -2.72 -5.22 -10.01
CA ASP A 80 -3.52 -5.12 -8.80
C ASP A 80 -3.00 -6.11 -7.75
N ALA A 81 -3.13 -5.75 -6.49
CA ALA A 81 -2.95 -6.72 -5.42
C ALA A 81 -3.99 -7.84 -5.58
N PRO A 82 -3.58 -9.11 -5.47
CA PRO A 82 -4.51 -10.23 -5.66
C PRO A 82 -5.65 -10.21 -4.66
N GLU A 83 -5.38 -9.70 -3.46
CA GLU A 83 -6.41 -9.53 -2.44
C GLU A 83 -6.00 -8.49 -1.42
N LEU A 84 -6.99 -7.85 -0.82
CA LEU A 84 -6.82 -7.04 0.37
C LEU A 84 -7.14 -7.89 1.59
N ASN A 85 -6.62 -7.49 2.75
CA ASN A 85 -6.97 -8.15 3.99
C ASN A 85 -8.51 -8.08 4.17
N PRO A 86 -9.20 -9.20 4.39
CA PRO A 86 -10.66 -9.19 4.53
C PRO A 86 -11.12 -8.50 5.81
N ALA A 87 -10.26 -8.36 6.80
CA ALA A 87 -10.61 -7.66 8.03
C ALA A 87 -10.64 -6.15 7.78
N GLN A 88 -11.80 -5.55 7.93
CA GLN A 88 -11.96 -4.11 7.72
C GLN A 88 -11.03 -3.31 8.64
N ALA A 89 -10.84 -3.76 9.88
CA ALA A 89 -9.97 -3.06 10.82
C ALA A 89 -8.53 -2.95 10.31
N ALA A 90 -8.05 -3.93 9.54
CA ALA A 90 -6.70 -3.90 8.97
C ALA A 90 -6.59 -2.90 7.80
N ARG A 91 -7.70 -2.62 7.12
CA ARG A 91 -7.75 -1.70 5.98
C ARG A 91 -8.15 -0.28 6.38
N SER A 92 -8.60 -0.09 7.61
CA SER A 92 -9.03 1.22 8.12
C SER A 92 -7.87 1.91 8.81
N LEU A 93 -7.57 3.13 8.39
CA LEU A 93 -6.51 3.93 8.97
C LEU A 93 -7.11 5.18 9.62
N ALA A 94 -6.60 5.50 10.79
CA ALA A 94 -6.94 6.74 11.48
C ALA A 94 -5.91 7.82 11.14
N ALA A 95 -6.23 9.07 11.43
CA ALA A 95 -5.24 10.13 11.36
C ALA A 95 -4.08 9.79 12.31
N GLY A 96 -2.84 9.94 11.84
CA GLY A 96 -1.65 9.59 12.59
C GLY A 96 -1.13 8.18 12.33
N ASP A 97 -1.93 7.30 11.71
CA ASP A 97 -1.44 6.00 11.26
C ASP A 97 -0.55 6.18 10.03
N THR A 98 0.29 5.19 9.75
CA THR A 98 1.21 5.22 8.63
C THR A 98 0.92 4.06 7.68
N ILE A 99 0.87 4.36 6.39
CA ILE A 99 0.93 3.33 5.35
C ILE A 99 2.40 3.02 5.11
N GLN A 100 2.76 1.75 5.11
CA GLN A 100 4.12 1.29 4.84
C GLN A 100 4.11 0.36 3.64
N VAL A 101 5.03 0.59 2.71
CA VAL A 101 5.24 -0.28 1.55
C VAL A 101 6.58 -0.99 1.74
N PHE A 102 6.52 -2.30 1.84
CA PHE A 102 7.71 -3.15 1.92
C PHE A 102 7.90 -3.90 0.61
N ALA A 103 9.14 -4.00 0.17
CA ALA A 103 9.51 -4.84 -0.97
C ALA A 103 10.05 -6.18 -0.49
N LEU A 104 9.85 -7.23 -1.29
CA LEU A 104 10.37 -8.56 -0.99
C LEU A 104 11.85 -8.71 -1.31
N ALA A 105 12.41 -7.83 -2.13
CA ALA A 105 13.80 -7.89 -2.53
C ALA A 105 14.36 -6.46 -2.70
N ALA A 106 15.68 -6.35 -2.63
CA ALA A 106 16.37 -5.07 -2.66
C ALA A 106 16.29 -4.38 -4.04
N ASP A 107 16.04 -5.12 -5.10
CA ASP A 107 16.02 -4.62 -6.47
C ASP A 107 14.63 -4.23 -6.98
N VAL A 108 13.60 -4.34 -6.16
CA VAL A 108 12.24 -3.90 -6.53
C VAL A 108 12.20 -2.39 -6.64
N ARG A 109 11.76 -1.90 -7.80
CA ARG A 109 11.64 -0.47 -8.07
C ARG A 109 10.34 -0.19 -8.80
N GLY A 110 9.68 0.88 -8.43
CA GLY A 110 8.45 1.27 -9.09
C GLY A 110 7.59 2.15 -8.21
N ARG A 111 6.31 2.15 -8.50
CA ARG A 111 5.33 2.97 -7.79
C ARG A 111 4.20 2.09 -7.27
N VAL A 112 3.85 2.28 -6.02
CA VAL A 112 2.68 1.64 -5.41
C VAL A 112 1.60 2.70 -5.25
N VAL A 113 0.41 2.40 -5.73
CA VAL A 113 -0.74 3.30 -5.70
C VAL A 113 -1.78 2.72 -4.76
N VAL A 114 -2.08 3.44 -3.71
CA VAL A 114 -3.08 3.04 -2.72
C VAL A 114 -4.30 3.94 -2.88
N THR A 115 -5.45 3.33 -3.16
CA THR A 115 -6.72 4.06 -3.25
C THR A 115 -7.49 3.86 -1.96
N LEU A 116 -7.94 4.98 -1.38
CA LEU A 116 -8.68 4.98 -0.13
C LEU A 116 -10.00 5.72 -0.31
N LEU A 117 -10.97 5.35 0.51
CA LEU A 117 -12.22 6.12 0.65
C LEU A 117 -12.22 6.79 2.01
N ALA A 118 -12.49 8.07 2.03
CA ALA A 118 -12.55 8.88 3.23
C ALA A 118 -13.88 9.59 3.34
N PRO A 119 -14.38 9.83 4.56
CA PRO A 119 -15.56 10.67 4.74
C PRO A 119 -15.30 12.08 4.19
N VAL A 120 -16.32 12.67 3.60
CA VAL A 120 -16.21 14.04 3.06
C VAL A 120 -16.02 15.06 4.19
N ILE A 121 -16.54 14.76 5.36
CA ILE A 121 -16.45 15.66 6.53
C ILE A 121 -15.56 15.05 7.59
#